data_c1387615a7febe304621324cc9c39628
#
_entry.id   c1387615a7febe304621324cc9c39628
#
_cell.length_a   1.000
_cell.length_b   1.000
_cell.length_c   1.000
_cell.angle_alpha   90.00
_cell.angle_beta   90.00
_cell.angle_gamma   90.00
#
_symmetry.space_group_name_H-M   'P 1'
#
loop_
_entity.id
_entity.type
_entity.pdbx_description
1 polymer ?
#
loop_
_entity_poly.entity_id
_entity_poly.type
_entity_poly.pdbx_seq_one_letter_code
_entity_poly.pdbx_strand_id
1 'polypeptide(L)'
;RQRNLCRSITLIKPMKTHKEDSPADIQRFKDEFDTTVQLVYDHIGKDAFRNYTRGKFSKKFHPAIFDAIMVAVFLIHKQGIPLDDVSEEKHIALLENPGFKEATSKRTTDVENIRKRIFLAGEMLFGVDLK
;
A
#
# COMPACT_ATOMS: atom_id res chain seq x y z
N ARG A 1 -18.92 2.88 -3.41
CA ARG A 1 -17.47 3.01 -3.51
C ARG A 1 -16.78 2.78 -2.20
N GLN A 2 -17.27 3.44 -1.16
CA GLN A 2 -16.71 3.21 0.18
C GLN A 2 -16.82 1.74 0.55
N ARG A 3 -17.96 1.16 0.19
CA ARG A 3 -18.18 -0.24 0.46
C ARG A 3 -17.15 -1.12 -0.25
N ASN A 4 -16.79 -0.75 -1.48
CA ASN A 4 -15.80 -1.51 -2.23
C ASN A 4 -14.42 -1.41 -1.59
N LEU A 5 -14.07 -0.23 -1.06
CA LEU A 5 -12.79 -0.07 -0.39
C LEU A 5 -12.71 -0.97 0.84
N CYS A 6 -13.76 -0.95 1.65
CA CYS A 6 -13.81 -1.80 2.84
C CYS A 6 -13.75 -3.27 2.47
N ARG A 7 -14.45 -3.64 1.40
CA ARG A 7 -14.47 -5.00 0.95
C ARG A 7 -13.10 -5.45 0.47
N SER A 8 -12.39 -4.58 -0.24
CA SER A 8 -11.05 -4.92 -0.72
C SER A 8 -10.10 -5.19 0.43
N ILE A 9 -10.14 -4.33 1.44
CA ILE A 9 -9.31 -4.52 2.63
C ILE A 9 -9.71 -5.80 3.35
N THR A 10 -11.00 -6.06 3.44
CA THR A 10 -11.52 -7.25 4.10
C THR A 10 -11.12 -8.52 3.35
N LEU A 11 -11.13 -8.48 2.02
CA LEU A 11 -10.78 -9.65 1.22
C LEU A 11 -9.32 -10.05 1.38
N ILE A 12 -8.47 -9.10 1.71
CA ILE A 12 -7.07 -9.41 1.95
C ILE A 12 -6.91 -10.21 3.24
N LYS A 13 -7.70 -9.87 4.25
CA LYS A 13 -7.62 -10.55 5.53
C LYS A 13 -8.13 -11.98 5.52
N PRO A 14 -9.32 -12.24 4.99
CA PRO A 14 -9.88 -13.60 5.06
C PRO A 14 -9.32 -14.55 4.03
N MET A 15 -8.14 -14.30 3.58
CA MET A 15 -7.45 -15.26 2.71
C MET A 15 -7.32 -16.63 3.34
N LYS A 16 -7.39 -16.67 4.64
CA LYS A 16 -7.35 -17.93 5.37
C LYS A 16 -8.51 -18.84 5.07
N THR A 17 -9.55 -18.29 4.45
CA THR A 17 -10.70 -19.12 4.05
C THR A 17 -10.64 -19.49 2.59
N HIS A 18 -9.51 -19.33 2.01
CA HIS A 18 -9.31 -19.49 0.59
C HIS A 18 -9.51 -20.88 0.06
N LYS A 19 -9.67 -21.87 0.90
CA LYS A 19 -9.94 -23.22 0.42
C LYS A 19 -11.19 -23.29 -0.44
N GLU A 20 -12.02 -22.26 -0.36
CA GLU A 20 -13.21 -22.14 -1.16
C GLU A 20 -12.95 -21.41 -2.47
N ASP A 21 -11.75 -20.83 -2.63
CA ASP A 21 -11.44 -20.08 -3.82
C ASP A 21 -11.21 -21.00 -5.01
N SER A 22 -11.75 -20.61 -6.15
CA SER A 22 -11.55 -21.35 -7.39
C SER A 22 -10.17 -21.00 -7.96
N PRO A 23 -9.64 -21.85 -8.87
CA PRO A 23 -8.40 -21.50 -9.57
C PRO A 23 -8.48 -20.18 -10.30
N ALA A 24 -9.66 -19.82 -10.82
CA ALA A 24 -9.84 -18.54 -11.49
C ALA A 24 -9.70 -17.37 -10.53
N ASP A 25 -10.19 -17.53 -9.30
CA ASP A 25 -10.07 -16.49 -8.29
C ASP A 25 -8.62 -16.30 -7.87
N ILE A 26 -7.88 -17.39 -7.72
CA ILE A 26 -6.47 -17.34 -7.36
C ILE A 26 -5.67 -16.66 -8.46
N GLN A 27 -5.95 -17.00 -9.71
CA GLN A 27 -5.25 -16.39 -10.85
C GLN A 27 -5.53 -14.89 -10.94
N ARG A 28 -6.79 -14.49 -10.72
CA ARG A 28 -7.15 -13.08 -10.76
C ARG A 28 -6.44 -12.30 -9.66
N PHE A 29 -6.37 -12.87 -8.47
CA PHE A 29 -5.69 -12.23 -7.36
C PHE A 29 -4.21 -12.06 -7.67
N LYS A 30 -3.59 -13.08 -8.23
CA LYS A 30 -2.19 -13.01 -8.62
C LYS A 30 -1.96 -11.94 -9.68
N ASP A 31 -2.84 -11.87 -10.67
CA ASP A 31 -2.73 -10.87 -11.72
C ASP A 31 -2.86 -9.46 -11.16
N GLU A 32 -3.78 -9.26 -10.23
CA GLU A 32 -3.95 -7.96 -9.58
C GLU A 32 -2.73 -7.59 -8.75
N PHE A 33 -2.15 -8.56 -8.07
CA PHE A 33 -0.95 -8.35 -7.28
C PHE A 33 0.22 -7.94 -8.19
N ASP A 34 0.42 -8.68 -9.27
CA ASP A 34 1.51 -8.40 -10.21
C ASP A 34 1.34 -7.03 -10.86
N THR A 35 0.12 -6.69 -11.24
CA THR A 35 -0.18 -5.37 -11.82
C THR A 35 0.14 -4.27 -10.82
N THR A 36 -0.25 -4.45 -9.57
CA THR A 36 -0.01 -3.45 -8.53
C THR A 36 1.48 -3.26 -8.29
N VAL A 37 2.25 -4.36 -8.21
CA VAL A 37 3.70 -4.26 -8.04
C VAL A 37 4.32 -3.48 -9.19
N GLN A 38 3.88 -3.74 -10.40
CA GLN A 38 4.41 -3.05 -11.57
C GLN A 38 4.09 -1.55 -11.50
N LEU A 39 2.88 -1.20 -11.09
CA LEU A 39 2.49 0.20 -10.94
C LEU A 39 3.35 0.91 -9.89
N VAL A 40 3.64 0.23 -8.80
CA VAL A 40 4.49 0.80 -7.76
C VAL A 40 5.89 1.07 -8.31
N TYR A 41 6.45 0.11 -9.03
CA TYR A 41 7.76 0.30 -9.65
C TYR A 41 7.75 1.44 -10.66
N ASP A 42 6.70 1.52 -11.47
CA ASP A 42 6.63 2.53 -12.52
C ASP A 42 6.48 3.94 -11.96
N HIS A 43 5.75 4.10 -10.86
CA HIS A 43 5.42 5.43 -10.34
C HIS A 43 6.25 5.85 -9.13
N ILE A 44 6.74 4.92 -8.34
CA ILE A 44 7.52 5.24 -7.14
C ILE A 44 8.98 4.86 -7.31
N GLY A 45 9.23 3.66 -7.83
CA GLY A 45 10.58 3.20 -8.09
C GLY A 45 11.02 2.07 -7.19
N LYS A 46 12.30 1.72 -7.32
CA LYS A 46 12.85 0.53 -6.67
C LYS A 46 12.92 0.62 -5.14
N ASP A 47 12.91 1.83 -4.60
CA ASP A 47 13.01 2.02 -3.15
C ASP A 47 11.65 2.15 -2.47
N ALA A 48 10.57 1.84 -3.20
CA ALA A 48 9.21 2.02 -2.72
C ALA A 48 8.94 1.32 -1.38
N PHE A 49 9.54 0.17 -1.16
CA PHE A 49 9.25 -0.65 0.02
C PHE A 49 10.34 -0.59 1.09
N ARG A 50 11.20 0.41 1.00
CA ARG A 50 12.28 0.59 1.95
C ARG A 50 12.02 1.78 2.84
N ASN A 51 12.48 1.70 4.07
CA ASN A 51 12.38 2.82 4.98
C ASN A 51 13.48 3.85 4.66
N TYR A 52 13.30 5.06 5.14
CA TYR A 52 14.28 6.13 4.95
C TYR A 52 14.73 6.60 6.33
N THR A 53 15.98 6.39 6.65
CA THR A 53 16.52 6.76 7.96
C THR A 53 17.92 7.34 7.77
N ARG A 54 18.24 8.34 8.58
CA ARG A 54 19.57 8.95 8.58
C ARG A 54 20.00 9.42 7.20
N GLY A 55 19.06 9.97 6.46
CA GLY A 55 19.35 10.55 5.16
C GLY A 55 19.53 9.59 4.01
N LYS A 56 19.12 8.32 4.18
CA LYS A 56 19.22 7.36 3.10
C LYS A 56 18.19 6.25 3.22
N PHE A 57 17.93 5.58 2.10
CA PHE A 57 17.04 4.44 2.10
C PHE A 57 17.71 3.23 2.71
N SER A 58 16.95 2.51 3.55
CA SER A 58 17.41 1.27 4.14
C SER A 58 17.58 0.20 3.06
N LYS A 59 18.53 -0.69 3.25
CA LYS A 59 18.71 -1.80 2.32
C LYS A 59 17.68 -2.90 2.54
N LYS A 60 17.01 -2.89 3.68
CA LYS A 60 16.06 -3.95 4.02
C LYS A 60 14.66 -3.63 3.53
N PHE A 61 13.97 -4.67 3.12
CA PHE A 61 12.55 -4.62 2.82
C PHE A 61 11.79 -4.37 4.13
N HIS A 62 10.79 -3.49 4.08
CA HIS A 62 9.99 -3.16 5.27
C HIS A 62 8.53 -3.61 5.04
N PRO A 63 8.10 -4.69 5.68
CA PRO A 63 6.77 -5.26 5.41
C PRO A 63 5.60 -4.31 5.61
N ALA A 64 5.61 -3.50 6.66
CA ALA A 64 4.49 -2.59 6.90
C ALA A 64 4.43 -1.47 5.87
N ILE A 65 5.58 -1.00 5.39
CA ILE A 65 5.63 -0.01 4.31
C ILE A 65 5.14 -0.64 3.02
N PHE A 66 5.59 -1.87 2.74
CA PHE A 66 5.13 -2.61 1.57
C PHE A 66 3.61 -2.72 1.57
N ASP A 67 3.05 -3.17 2.68
CA ASP A 67 1.62 -3.33 2.82
C ASP A 67 0.87 -2.03 2.57
N ALA A 68 1.31 -0.95 3.21
CA ALA A 68 0.66 0.35 3.09
C ALA A 68 0.64 0.84 1.64
N ILE A 69 1.78 0.79 0.98
CA ILE A 69 1.91 1.31 -0.38
C ILE A 69 1.18 0.42 -1.38
N MET A 70 1.31 -0.90 -1.24
CA MET A 70 0.62 -1.82 -2.13
C MET A 70 -0.89 -1.68 -2.04
N VAL A 71 -1.42 -1.60 -0.83
CA VAL A 71 -2.87 -1.47 -0.66
C VAL A 71 -3.35 -0.13 -1.18
N ALA A 72 -2.62 0.95 -0.88
CA ALA A 72 -3.00 2.29 -1.36
C ALA A 72 -3.04 2.32 -2.89
N VAL A 73 -2.00 1.82 -3.55
CA VAL A 73 -1.94 1.81 -5.01
C VAL A 73 -3.04 0.93 -5.59
N PHE A 74 -3.25 -0.24 -5.00
CA PHE A 74 -4.30 -1.14 -5.45
C PHE A 74 -5.67 -0.48 -5.38
N LEU A 75 -5.98 0.17 -4.27
CA LEU A 75 -7.28 0.81 -4.09
C LEU A 75 -7.49 1.97 -5.05
N ILE A 76 -6.45 2.78 -5.27
CA ILE A 76 -6.52 3.89 -6.20
C ILE A 76 -6.75 3.39 -7.62
N HIS A 77 -5.99 2.39 -8.02
CA HIS A 77 -6.12 1.80 -9.35
C HIS A 77 -7.50 1.18 -9.55
N LYS A 78 -8.00 0.52 -8.53
CA LYS A 78 -9.31 -0.13 -8.58
C LYS A 78 -10.45 0.87 -8.80
N GLN A 79 -10.27 2.09 -8.31
CA GLN A 79 -11.27 3.16 -8.48
C GLN A 79 -11.16 3.84 -9.84
N GLY A 80 -10.18 3.46 -10.64
CA GLY A 80 -9.98 4.08 -11.93
C GLY A 80 -9.33 5.46 -11.86
N ILE A 81 -8.73 5.80 -10.72
CA ILE A 81 -8.05 7.08 -10.57
C ILE A 81 -6.65 6.96 -11.15
N PRO A 82 -6.25 7.89 -12.04
CA PRO A 82 -4.90 7.84 -12.60
C PRO A 82 -3.84 8.00 -11.54
N LEU A 83 -2.74 7.27 -11.69
CA LEU A 83 -1.60 7.38 -10.81
C LEU A 83 -0.54 8.26 -11.45
N ASP A 84 -0.12 9.28 -10.73
CA ASP A 84 0.96 10.14 -11.17
C ASP A 84 2.29 9.65 -10.62
N ASP A 85 3.37 10.01 -11.29
CA ASP A 85 4.69 9.67 -10.81
C ASP A 85 4.95 10.38 -9.48
N VAL A 86 5.56 9.66 -8.56
CA VAL A 86 5.86 10.16 -7.22
C VAL A 86 7.30 10.66 -7.20
N SER A 87 7.49 11.91 -6.82
CA SER A 87 8.84 12.43 -6.69
C SER A 87 9.52 11.82 -5.46
N GLU A 88 10.84 11.78 -5.50
CA GLU A 88 11.59 11.28 -4.35
C GLU A 88 11.28 12.08 -3.10
N GLU A 89 11.07 13.38 -3.26
CA GLU A 89 10.72 14.26 -2.15
C GLU A 89 9.43 13.87 -1.47
N LYS A 90 8.39 13.55 -2.26
CA LYS A 90 7.12 13.10 -1.70
C LYS A 90 7.27 11.76 -0.99
N HIS A 91 8.03 10.87 -1.59
CA HIS A 91 8.28 9.56 -1.03
C HIS A 91 8.98 9.67 0.32
N ILE A 92 10.04 10.48 0.36
CA ILE A 92 10.79 10.70 1.61
C ILE A 92 9.90 11.39 2.65
N ALA A 93 9.09 12.37 2.23
CA ALA A 93 8.20 13.07 3.14
C ALA A 93 7.22 12.10 3.82
N LEU A 94 6.71 11.14 3.07
CA LEU A 94 5.84 10.12 3.65
C LEU A 94 6.61 9.28 4.67
N LEU A 95 7.80 8.81 4.31
CA LEU A 95 8.58 7.95 5.17
C LEU A 95 9.05 8.67 6.44
N GLU A 96 9.20 9.99 6.38
CA GLU A 96 9.60 10.78 7.54
C GLU A 96 8.41 11.34 8.32
N ASN A 97 7.20 11.13 7.84
CA ASN A 97 6.00 11.57 8.55
C ASN A 97 5.88 10.83 9.87
N PRO A 98 5.77 11.53 11.01
CA PRO A 98 5.71 10.86 12.32
C PRO A 98 4.55 9.88 12.45
N GLY A 99 3.40 10.22 11.90
CA GLY A 99 2.23 9.32 11.93
C GLY A 99 2.46 8.05 11.14
N PHE A 100 3.10 8.17 9.98
CA PHE A 100 3.40 7.01 9.15
C PHE A 100 4.48 6.14 9.81
N LYS A 101 5.51 6.77 10.37
CA LYS A 101 6.55 6.03 11.09
C LYS A 101 5.96 5.21 12.24
N GLU A 102 5.09 5.84 13.02
CA GLU A 102 4.46 5.14 14.13
C GLU A 102 3.59 4.00 13.64
N ALA A 103 2.77 4.25 12.62
CA ALA A 103 1.86 3.25 12.10
C ALA A 103 2.55 2.08 11.41
N THR A 104 3.81 2.25 11.02
CA THR A 104 4.58 1.19 10.37
C THR A 104 5.58 0.51 11.31
N SER A 105 5.78 1.03 12.50
CA SER A 105 6.78 0.47 13.43
C SER A 105 6.20 -0.08 14.72
N LYS A 106 5.00 0.37 15.12
CA LYS A 106 4.38 -0.08 16.36
C LYS A 106 3.01 -0.64 16.07
N ARG A 107 2.65 -1.74 16.76
CA ARG A 107 1.32 -2.33 16.63
C ARG A 107 0.89 -2.45 15.17
N THR A 108 1.76 -3.03 14.36
CA THR A 108 1.56 -3.04 12.92
C THR A 108 0.34 -3.86 12.48
N THR A 109 -0.21 -4.66 13.39
CA THR A 109 -1.42 -5.45 13.10
C THR A 109 -2.70 -4.79 13.59
N ASP A 110 -2.62 -3.66 14.32
CA ASP A 110 -3.80 -2.92 14.74
C ASP A 110 -4.53 -2.36 13.52
N VAL A 111 -5.85 -2.52 13.50
CA VAL A 111 -6.66 -2.05 12.38
C VAL A 111 -6.49 -0.55 12.17
N GLU A 112 -6.45 0.22 13.25
CA GLU A 112 -6.27 1.66 13.15
C GLU A 112 -4.94 2.04 12.51
N ASN A 113 -3.87 1.36 12.87
CA ASN A 113 -2.57 1.63 12.28
C ASN A 113 -2.51 1.18 10.84
N ILE A 114 -3.13 0.06 10.52
CA ILE A 114 -3.21 -0.40 9.13
C ILE A 114 -3.93 0.64 8.27
N ARG A 115 -5.07 1.13 8.72
CA ARG A 115 -5.82 2.15 7.99
C ARG A 115 -5.03 3.44 7.88
N LYS A 116 -4.43 3.88 8.98
CA LYS A 116 -3.71 5.14 9.02
C LYS A 116 -2.57 5.16 8.01
N ARG A 117 -1.77 4.09 7.97
CA ARG A 117 -0.64 4.08 7.05
C ARG A 117 -1.08 3.98 5.59
N ILE A 118 -2.19 3.29 5.32
CA ILE A 118 -2.73 3.22 3.96
C ILE A 118 -3.25 4.59 3.52
N PHE A 119 -4.01 5.26 4.39
CA PHE A 119 -4.56 6.58 4.08
C PHE A 119 -3.47 7.61 3.87
N LEU A 120 -2.44 7.59 4.71
CA LEU A 120 -1.31 8.51 4.56
C LEU A 120 -0.57 8.25 3.26
N ALA A 121 -0.35 7.00 2.91
CA ALA A 121 0.32 6.67 1.66
C ALA A 121 -0.46 7.20 0.46
N GLY A 122 -1.77 6.97 0.44
CA GLY A 122 -2.61 7.46 -0.66
C GLY A 122 -2.61 8.98 -0.76
N GLU A 123 -2.75 9.63 0.38
CA GLU A 123 -2.82 11.09 0.41
C GLU A 123 -1.49 11.75 0.07
N MET A 124 -0.42 11.31 0.69
CA MET A 124 0.87 11.97 0.53
C MET A 124 1.56 11.64 -0.80
N LEU A 125 1.36 10.44 -1.31
CA LEU A 125 2.00 10.06 -2.56
C LEU A 125 1.20 10.48 -3.78
N PHE A 126 -0.12 10.37 -3.71
CA PHE A 126 -0.98 10.55 -4.89
C PHE A 126 -2.07 11.60 -4.71
N GLY A 127 -2.16 12.21 -3.55
CA GLY A 127 -3.20 13.20 -3.29
C GLY A 127 -4.62 12.63 -3.26
N VAL A 128 -4.76 11.33 -2.98
CA VAL A 128 -6.04 10.65 -3.00
C VAL A 128 -6.50 10.36 -1.58
N ASP A 129 -7.75 10.70 -1.27
CA ASP A 129 -8.36 10.41 0.01
C ASP A 129 -8.99 9.02 -0.05
N LEU A 130 -8.43 8.11 0.71
CA LEU A 130 -8.91 6.72 0.76
C LEU A 130 -9.83 6.43 1.96
N LYS A 131 -10.16 7.45 2.74
CA LYS A 131 -11.05 7.27 3.90
C LYS A 131 -12.47 6.93 3.49
#